data_2a95c1f7d18f64ceb0e087f7bd6b7026
#
_entry.id   2a95c1f7d18f64ceb0e087f7bd6b7026
#
_cell.length_a   1.000
_cell.length_b   1.000
_cell.length_c   1.000
_cell.angle_alpha   90.00
_cell.angle_beta   90.00
_cell.angle_gamma   90.00
#
_symmetry.space_group_name_H-M   'P 1'
#
loop_
_entity.id
_entity.type
_entity.pdbx_description
1 polymer ?
#
loop_
_entity_poly.entity_id
_entity_poly.type
_entity_poly.pdbx_seq_one_letter_code
_entity_poly.pdbx_strand_id
1 'polypeptide(L)'
;PSRLNPGDTYRLVFETSISTAATSTDINFYNTFVNDFANNASFNPVLASLGTTWTAIASTAAVDAQDNTGTNLTTDGAGVSIYHLNDQIVATGNADLWDGSIANLIRSETGGFDAAPVVWTGSTAAGVESIGLGLGRIN
;
A
#
# COMPACT_ATOMS: atom_id res chain seq x y z
N PRO A 1 -9.63 2.24 14.01
CA PRO A 1 -10.65 1.23 13.64
C PRO A 1 -11.51 0.85 14.85
N SER A 2 -12.83 0.83 14.65
CA SER A 2 -13.82 0.66 15.72
C SER A 2 -13.83 -0.75 16.36
N ARG A 3 -13.15 -1.71 15.71
CA ARG A 3 -13.08 -3.12 16.17
C ARG A 3 -11.85 -3.41 17.02
N LEU A 4 -10.99 -2.42 17.26
CA LEU A 4 -9.76 -2.55 18.03
C LEU A 4 -9.95 -1.98 19.44
N ASN A 5 -9.22 -2.53 20.39
CA ASN A 5 -9.15 -1.99 21.74
C ASN A 5 -8.07 -0.89 21.82
N PRO A 6 -8.17 0.02 22.79
CA PRO A 6 -7.08 0.96 23.07
C PRO A 6 -5.76 0.22 23.33
N GLY A 7 -4.73 0.53 22.55
CA GLY A 7 -3.42 -0.11 22.61
C GLY A 7 -3.17 -1.17 21.55
N ASP A 8 -4.19 -1.61 20.81
CA ASP A 8 -4.00 -2.51 19.68
C ASP A 8 -3.26 -1.77 18.54
N THR A 9 -2.35 -2.49 17.89
CA THR A 9 -1.63 -2.01 16.71
C THR A 9 -2.33 -2.46 15.44
N TYR A 10 -2.25 -1.63 14.41
CA TYR A 10 -2.82 -1.91 13.09
C TYR A 10 -2.06 -1.16 12.00
N ARG A 11 -2.31 -1.50 10.75
CA ARG A 11 -1.84 -0.76 9.59
C ARG A 11 -3.01 -0.12 8.85
N LEU A 12 -2.72 0.97 8.16
CA LEU A 12 -3.67 1.63 7.26
C LEU A 12 -3.20 1.47 5.82
N VAL A 13 -4.15 1.36 4.91
CA VAL A 13 -3.92 1.32 3.46
C VAL A 13 -4.94 2.20 2.74
N PHE A 14 -4.50 2.83 1.66
CA PHE A 14 -5.35 3.59 0.75
C PHE A 14 -4.70 3.65 -0.64
N GLU A 15 -5.50 3.95 -1.66
CA GLU A 15 -5.04 4.29 -3.01
C GLU A 15 -4.91 5.81 -3.12
N THR A 16 -3.83 6.30 -3.72
CA THR A 16 -3.69 7.74 -3.99
C THR A 16 -4.61 8.16 -5.14
N SER A 17 -5.38 9.24 -4.97
CA SER A 17 -6.23 9.78 -6.05
C SER A 17 -5.45 10.44 -7.19
N ILE A 18 -4.14 10.50 -7.08
CA ILE A 18 -3.23 10.92 -8.16
C ILE A 18 -2.29 9.79 -8.51
N SER A 19 -1.76 9.80 -9.70
CA SER A 19 -0.85 8.76 -10.21
C SER A 19 0.53 9.33 -10.54
N THR A 20 1.53 8.44 -10.60
CA THR A 20 2.86 8.73 -11.11
C THR A 20 3.25 7.72 -12.19
N ALA A 21 4.25 8.05 -12.99
CA ALA A 21 4.73 7.15 -14.04
C ALA A 21 5.47 5.94 -13.44
N ALA A 22 5.24 4.75 -14.01
CA ALA A 22 5.85 3.49 -13.60
C ALA A 22 7.27 3.29 -14.18
N THR A 23 8.08 4.34 -14.27
CA THR A 23 9.36 4.35 -15.02
C THR A 23 10.61 4.24 -14.15
N SER A 24 10.50 4.44 -12.84
CA SER A 24 11.65 4.34 -11.93
C SER A 24 11.95 2.89 -11.56
N THR A 25 13.23 2.54 -11.52
CA THR A 25 13.73 1.27 -10.96
C THR A 25 14.02 1.36 -9.46
N ASP A 26 13.96 2.57 -8.89
CA ASP A 26 14.18 2.84 -7.47
C ASP A 26 12.86 2.86 -6.73
N ILE A 27 12.68 1.93 -5.78
CA ILE A 27 11.48 1.84 -4.95
C ILE A 27 11.27 3.10 -4.11
N ASN A 28 12.33 3.81 -3.73
CA ASN A 28 12.23 5.04 -2.96
C ASN A 28 11.55 6.18 -3.72
N PHE A 29 11.58 6.17 -5.04
CA PHE A 29 10.81 7.12 -5.86
C PHE A 29 9.31 6.99 -5.55
N TYR A 30 8.79 5.77 -5.50
CA TYR A 30 7.38 5.51 -5.22
C TYR A 30 7.03 5.71 -3.75
N ASN A 31 7.92 5.35 -2.83
CA ASN A 31 7.76 5.62 -1.40
C ASN A 31 7.67 7.12 -1.14
N THR A 32 8.56 7.91 -1.73
CA THR A 32 8.53 9.38 -1.62
C THR A 32 7.23 9.94 -2.18
N PHE A 33 6.79 9.48 -3.37
CA PHE A 33 5.55 9.92 -3.99
C PHE A 33 4.33 9.71 -3.06
N VAL A 34 4.14 8.49 -2.52
CA VAL A 34 2.97 8.21 -1.66
C VAL A 34 3.08 8.90 -0.32
N ASN A 35 4.29 9.00 0.23
CA ASN A 35 4.53 9.67 1.50
C ASN A 35 4.27 11.19 1.41
N ASP A 36 4.78 11.85 0.39
CA ASP A 36 4.60 13.27 0.17
C ASP A 36 3.13 13.61 -0.12
N PHE A 37 2.45 12.75 -0.90
CA PHE A 37 1.03 12.90 -1.14
C PHE A 37 0.21 12.81 0.17
N ALA A 38 0.44 11.77 0.98
CA ALA A 38 -0.30 11.55 2.22
C ALA A 38 -0.03 12.65 3.26
N ASN A 39 1.21 13.12 3.36
CA ASN A 39 1.61 14.14 4.34
C ASN A 39 1.43 15.58 3.83
N ASN A 40 0.87 15.79 2.66
CA ASN A 40 0.56 17.13 2.17
C ASN A 40 -0.73 17.66 2.83
N ALA A 41 -0.57 18.48 3.84
CA ALA A 41 -1.69 19.05 4.62
C ALA A 41 -2.66 19.90 3.79
N SER A 42 -2.23 20.41 2.62
CA SER A 42 -3.10 21.18 1.73
C SER A 42 -4.09 20.29 0.97
N PHE A 43 -3.72 19.05 0.70
CA PHE A 43 -4.57 18.06 0.01
C PHE A 43 -5.20 17.07 0.99
N ASN A 44 -4.42 16.59 1.96
CA ASN A 44 -4.79 15.49 2.85
C ASN A 44 -4.58 15.87 4.32
N PRO A 45 -5.28 16.88 4.87
CA PRO A 45 -5.04 17.35 6.23
C PRO A 45 -5.24 16.27 7.30
N VAL A 46 -6.16 15.33 7.07
CA VAL A 46 -6.42 14.23 8.01
C VAL A 46 -5.27 13.23 8.00
N LEU A 47 -4.79 12.79 6.82
CA LEU A 47 -3.65 11.89 6.72
C LEU A 47 -2.38 12.52 7.26
N ALA A 48 -2.12 13.77 6.91
CA ALA A 48 -0.96 14.52 7.40
C ALA A 48 -0.96 14.66 8.94
N SER A 49 -2.14 14.77 9.55
CA SER A 49 -2.26 14.85 11.01
C SER A 49 -1.88 13.56 11.74
N LEU A 50 -1.83 12.43 11.06
CA LEU A 50 -1.38 11.15 11.64
C LEU A 50 0.13 11.14 11.93
N GLY A 51 0.92 11.99 11.25
CA GLY A 51 2.36 12.11 11.45
C GLY A 51 3.11 10.80 11.17
N THR A 52 2.60 9.97 10.27
CA THR A 52 3.19 8.65 9.96
C THR A 52 3.91 8.67 8.61
N THR A 53 4.80 7.69 8.42
CA THR A 53 5.47 7.44 7.15
C THR A 53 4.67 6.44 6.35
N TRP A 54 4.55 6.68 5.04
CA TRP A 54 3.84 5.83 4.10
C TRP A 54 4.80 5.21 3.09
N THR A 55 4.57 3.94 2.78
CA THR A 55 5.33 3.19 1.77
C THR A 55 4.41 2.66 0.68
N ALA A 56 4.92 2.58 -0.53
CA ALA A 56 4.16 2.10 -1.67
C ALA A 56 3.98 0.58 -1.65
N ILE A 57 2.79 0.10 -1.93
CA ILE A 57 2.57 -1.30 -2.34
C ILE A 57 3.02 -1.41 -3.79
N ALA A 58 4.30 -1.65 -4.00
CA ALA A 58 4.91 -1.67 -5.32
C ALA A 58 6.15 -2.56 -5.35
N SER A 59 6.40 -3.22 -6.47
CA SER A 59 7.61 -4.00 -6.73
C SER A 59 8.42 -3.42 -7.89
N THR A 60 9.74 -3.43 -7.71
CA THR A 60 10.73 -3.18 -8.76
C THR A 60 11.52 -4.48 -9.01
N ALA A 61 12.47 -4.46 -9.93
CA ALA A 61 13.35 -5.63 -10.13
C ALA A 61 14.22 -5.99 -8.91
N ALA A 62 14.39 -5.07 -7.97
CA ALA A 62 15.28 -5.23 -6.82
C ALA A 62 14.56 -5.39 -5.49
N VAL A 63 13.29 -5.00 -5.41
CA VAL A 63 12.53 -4.96 -4.15
C VAL A 63 11.10 -5.43 -4.39
N ASP A 64 10.67 -6.42 -3.66
CA ASP A 64 9.29 -6.91 -3.65
C ASP A 64 8.38 -6.00 -2.79
N ALA A 65 7.09 -5.91 -3.14
CA ALA A 65 6.13 -5.09 -2.41
C ALA A 65 5.99 -5.54 -0.95
N GLN A 66 5.99 -6.85 -0.70
CA GLN A 66 5.92 -7.39 0.65
C GLN A 66 7.12 -6.95 1.51
N ASP A 67 8.33 -6.88 0.93
CA ASP A 67 9.53 -6.43 1.63
C ASP A 67 9.51 -4.91 1.83
N ASN A 68 9.10 -4.16 0.79
CA ASN A 68 9.00 -2.70 0.88
C ASN A 68 8.03 -2.23 1.95
N THR A 69 6.95 -2.96 2.16
CA THR A 69 5.91 -2.60 3.14
C THR A 69 6.12 -3.23 4.51
N GLY A 70 7.13 -4.08 4.69
CA GLY A 70 7.35 -4.83 5.94
C GLY A 70 6.16 -5.74 6.25
N THR A 71 5.68 -6.47 5.22
CA THR A 71 4.57 -7.41 5.32
C THR A 71 4.92 -8.80 4.78
N ASN A 72 6.21 -9.08 4.62
CA ASN A 72 6.69 -10.40 4.21
C ASN A 72 6.50 -11.40 5.34
N LEU A 73 5.66 -12.42 5.13
CA LEU A 73 5.34 -13.43 6.14
C LEU A 73 6.60 -14.13 6.70
N THR A 74 7.63 -14.29 5.87
CA THR A 74 8.87 -14.99 6.25
C THR A 74 9.77 -14.15 7.15
N THR A 75 9.89 -12.85 6.88
CA THR A 75 10.78 -11.93 7.60
C THR A 75 10.07 -11.11 8.67
N ASP A 76 8.81 -10.75 8.45
CA ASP A 76 8.04 -9.85 9.31
C ASP A 76 6.96 -10.58 10.14
N GLY A 77 6.82 -11.91 9.95
CA GLY A 77 5.86 -12.74 10.67
C GLY A 77 4.41 -12.49 10.28
N ALA A 78 3.49 -12.82 11.20
CA ALA A 78 2.05 -12.75 10.94
C ALA A 78 1.53 -11.32 10.68
N GLY A 79 2.23 -10.31 11.18
CA GLY A 79 1.82 -8.92 11.09
C GLY A 79 0.61 -8.58 11.94
N VAL A 80 -0.05 -7.49 11.59
CA VAL A 80 -1.26 -6.98 12.25
C VAL A 80 -2.35 -6.73 11.22
N SER A 81 -3.60 -6.59 11.68
CA SER A 81 -4.73 -6.29 10.80
C SER A 81 -4.52 -4.98 10.04
N ILE A 82 -4.94 -4.98 8.78
CA ILE A 82 -4.80 -3.88 7.84
C ILE A 82 -6.18 -3.34 7.53
N TYR A 83 -6.36 -2.06 7.73
CA TYR A 83 -7.63 -1.36 7.53
C TYR A 83 -7.53 -0.30 6.46
N HIS A 84 -8.62 -0.11 5.75
CA HIS A 84 -8.83 1.10 4.96
C HIS A 84 -9.16 2.29 5.88
N LEU A 85 -8.99 3.52 5.37
CA LEU A 85 -9.25 4.76 6.13
C LEU A 85 -10.71 4.90 6.62
N ASN A 86 -11.66 4.19 6.02
CA ASN A 86 -13.08 4.16 6.39
C ASN A 86 -13.43 3.04 7.39
N ASP A 87 -12.45 2.48 8.09
CA ASP A 87 -12.63 1.41 9.10
C ASP A 87 -12.97 0.02 8.55
N GLN A 88 -12.95 -0.18 7.24
CA GLN A 88 -13.13 -1.51 6.64
C GLN A 88 -11.83 -2.30 6.71
N ILE A 89 -11.92 -3.56 7.14
CA ILE A 89 -10.77 -4.46 7.14
C ILE A 89 -10.42 -4.85 5.71
N VAL A 90 -9.14 -4.78 5.37
CA VAL A 90 -8.60 -5.20 4.07
C VAL A 90 -7.98 -6.58 4.19
N ALA A 91 -7.18 -6.79 5.22
CA ALA A 91 -6.56 -8.07 5.53
C ALA A 91 -6.37 -8.24 7.04
N THR A 92 -6.40 -9.47 7.52
CA THR A 92 -6.24 -9.81 8.96
C THR A 92 -4.77 -9.91 9.38
N GLY A 93 -3.84 -9.88 8.44
CA GLY A 93 -2.40 -9.95 8.64
C GLY A 93 -1.65 -10.15 7.34
N ASN A 94 -0.35 -10.39 7.43
CA ASN A 94 0.54 -10.49 6.27
C ASN A 94 0.17 -11.64 5.32
N ALA A 95 -0.18 -12.81 5.86
CA ALA A 95 -0.58 -13.96 5.05
C ALA A 95 -1.84 -13.69 4.23
N ASP A 96 -2.85 -13.08 4.84
CA ASP A 96 -4.14 -12.76 4.24
C ASP A 96 -4.00 -11.64 3.18
N LEU A 97 -3.06 -10.70 3.39
CA LEU A 97 -2.78 -9.64 2.41
C LEU A 97 -2.27 -10.19 1.07
N TRP A 98 -1.50 -11.30 1.10
CA TRP A 98 -0.78 -11.83 -0.06
C TRP A 98 -1.26 -13.21 -0.51
N ASP A 99 -2.45 -13.65 -0.11
CA ASP A 99 -3.02 -14.94 -0.53
C ASP A 99 -3.79 -14.89 -1.86
N GLY A 100 -3.88 -13.70 -2.46
CA GLY A 100 -4.56 -13.49 -3.74
C GLY A 100 -5.98 -12.96 -3.60
N SER A 101 -6.45 -12.72 -2.37
CA SER A 101 -7.74 -12.10 -2.09
C SER A 101 -7.65 -11.10 -0.94
N ILE A 102 -8.51 -10.11 -0.93
CA ILE A 102 -8.64 -9.16 0.17
C ILE A 102 -10.11 -9.02 0.57
N ALA A 103 -10.36 -8.81 1.86
CA ALA A 103 -11.72 -8.76 2.39
C ALA A 103 -12.54 -7.58 1.84
N ASN A 104 -11.90 -6.44 1.60
CA ASN A 104 -12.50 -5.27 0.96
C ASN A 104 -11.49 -4.62 0.02
N LEU A 105 -11.98 -4.10 -1.11
CA LEU A 105 -11.15 -3.39 -2.08
C LEU A 105 -10.53 -2.13 -1.45
N ILE A 106 -9.26 -1.90 -1.77
CA ILE A 106 -8.57 -0.67 -1.40
C ILE A 106 -9.21 0.50 -2.17
N ARG A 107 -9.49 1.57 -1.46
CA ARG A 107 -10.15 2.79 -1.99
C ARG A 107 -9.21 3.97 -1.88
N SER A 108 -9.54 5.05 -2.56
CA SER A 108 -8.80 6.29 -2.43
C SER A 108 -8.91 6.89 -1.01
N GLU A 109 -8.02 7.82 -0.70
CA GLU A 109 -8.01 8.55 0.57
C GLU A 109 -9.34 9.29 0.84
N THR A 110 -10.11 9.58 -0.19
CA THR A 110 -11.45 10.18 -0.08
C THR A 110 -12.56 9.17 0.15
N GLY A 111 -12.26 7.86 0.13
CA GLY A 111 -13.23 6.78 0.29
C GLY A 111 -13.94 6.36 -1.00
N GLY A 112 -13.62 7.00 -2.12
CA GLY A 112 -14.12 6.65 -3.46
C GLY A 112 -13.32 5.53 -4.13
N PHE A 113 -13.77 5.15 -5.32
CA PHE A 113 -12.93 4.49 -6.30
C PHE A 113 -12.47 5.55 -7.30
N ASP A 114 -11.20 5.57 -7.64
CA ASP A 114 -10.74 6.44 -8.69
C ASP A 114 -11.28 6.00 -10.05
N ALA A 115 -11.31 6.93 -11.01
CA ALA A 115 -11.79 6.68 -12.35
C ALA A 115 -10.96 5.63 -13.12
N ALA A 116 -9.77 5.32 -12.65
CA ALA A 116 -8.92 4.24 -13.17
C ALA A 116 -9.07 2.99 -12.27
N PRO A 117 -9.80 1.96 -12.73
CA PRO A 117 -10.08 0.78 -11.91
C PRO A 117 -8.87 -0.15 -11.72
N VAL A 118 -7.70 0.20 -12.26
CA VAL A 118 -6.49 -0.63 -12.20
C VAL A 118 -5.27 0.23 -11.89
N VAL A 119 -4.60 -0.12 -10.79
CA VAL A 119 -3.31 0.47 -10.42
C VAL A 119 -2.20 -0.52 -10.79
N TRP A 120 -1.24 -0.08 -11.59
CA TRP A 120 -0.08 -0.88 -11.91
C TRP A 120 0.97 -0.74 -10.81
N THR A 121 1.19 -1.79 -10.04
CA THR A 121 2.15 -1.82 -8.92
C THR A 121 3.44 -2.57 -9.25
N GLY A 122 3.51 -3.24 -10.40
CA GLY A 122 4.61 -4.14 -10.74
C GLY A 122 4.65 -5.44 -9.91
N SER A 123 3.60 -5.69 -9.13
CA SER A 123 3.54 -6.82 -8.19
C SER A 123 2.53 -7.87 -8.64
N THR A 124 2.79 -9.11 -8.27
CA THR A 124 1.78 -10.20 -8.28
C THR A 124 0.87 -10.08 -7.05
N ALA A 125 -0.18 -10.88 -7.01
CA ALA A 125 -1.04 -11.00 -5.82
C ALA A 125 -0.28 -11.53 -4.58
N ALA A 126 0.83 -12.22 -4.77
CA ALA A 126 1.72 -12.66 -3.69
C ALA A 126 2.68 -11.56 -3.20
N GLY A 127 2.57 -10.34 -3.68
CA GLY A 127 3.40 -9.21 -3.23
C GLY A 127 4.86 -9.24 -3.72
N VAL A 128 5.17 -10.10 -4.69
CA VAL A 128 6.48 -10.20 -5.32
C VAL A 128 6.49 -9.56 -6.70
N GLU A 129 7.68 -9.23 -7.23
CA GLU A 129 7.79 -8.69 -8.58
C GLU A 129 7.06 -9.60 -9.60
N SER A 130 6.24 -8.99 -10.44
CA SER A 130 5.70 -9.67 -11.62
C SER A 130 6.82 -9.84 -12.64
N ILE A 131 7.19 -11.08 -12.95
CA ILE A 131 8.38 -11.44 -13.74
C ILE A 131 8.46 -10.60 -15.02
N GLY A 132 9.51 -9.78 -15.11
CA GLY A 132 9.75 -8.91 -16.26
C GLY A 132 8.84 -7.69 -16.34
N LEU A 133 7.92 -7.49 -15.42
CA LEU A 133 6.93 -6.42 -15.41
C LEU A 133 6.98 -5.54 -14.16
N GLY A 134 8.02 -5.64 -13.34
CA GLY A 134 8.25 -4.73 -12.22
C GLY A 134 8.35 -3.28 -12.66
N LEU A 135 8.09 -2.36 -11.74
CA LEU A 135 8.18 -0.92 -12.02
C LEU A 135 9.58 -0.54 -12.50
N GLY A 136 9.64 0.38 -13.46
CA GLY A 136 10.89 0.82 -14.08
C GLY A 136 11.41 -0.08 -15.21
N ARG A 137 10.77 -1.21 -15.50
CA ARG A 137 11.11 -2.02 -16.67
C ARG A 137 10.46 -1.44 -17.93
N ILE A 138 11.24 -1.34 -18.99
CA ILE A 138 10.75 -0.95 -20.33
C ILE A 138 10.44 -2.27 -21.05
N ASN A 139 9.20 -2.42 -21.52
CA ASN A 139 8.80 -3.52 -22.41
C ASN A 139 9.11 -3.14 -23.86
#